data_09d4e8fa7b8ba466d8178520d6bbd9ab
#
_entry.id   09d4e8fa7b8ba466d8178520d6bbd9ab
#
_cell.length_a   1.000
_cell.length_b   1.000
_cell.length_c   1.000
_cell.angle_alpha   90.00
_cell.angle_beta   90.00
_cell.angle_gamma   90.00
#
_symmetry.space_group_name_H-M   'P 1'
#
loop_
_entity.id
_entity.type
_entity.pdbx_description
1 polymer ?
#
loop_
_entity_poly.entity_id
_entity_poly.type
_entity_poly.pdbx_seq_one_letter_code
_entity_poly.pdbx_strand_id
1 'polypeptide(L)'
;MSNSRTLSSFTLIVTFVCLALIGLALVPLLPVKLAPSRVLPGLTISFRMPGNSSRVIEAEVTSKLESMLARVNGIKNVISTSDNGGGSITLELDKHADIDAARFEVSTIIRQTWAQLPDGVSYPQISTRRSDDKASRPFMTYTLNAPSNPILIQNYAEENIKPVLGQLAGVYKVELNGATPMEWQLEYDSEQLSRLGITLGDVQVAINRHYEKEFLGICSIEKGPDDKDWIRVVRTATGKETEFEPDAIKLETGDGTVVTLDKLIKVKHVEEQPQSYYRINGLNSIYLYITAEETANQLELSRQVKDRMAELQAKMPAGYEVHIGYDATEYIQKELDKIYFRTGLTVLILLLFVALITRNLRYLFLIVTSLTINIAVAAIFYYIFGLEMQLYSLAGITISLNLVIDNTIVMTDHILHRRNLKAFVSVLAATLTTIGALVIIFFLDEKIRLNLQDFAAVVIINLAVSLFVALFFVPSMIDKIKLEKKKTKKHRRTWMKRFAVYFTRFYQGF
;
A
#
# COMPACT_ATOMS: atom_id res chain seq x y z
N MET A 1 32.63 48.98 -1.32
CA MET A 1 31.60 49.24 -0.30
C MET A 1 30.29 48.65 -0.83
N SER A 2 30.02 47.42 -0.51
CA SER A 2 28.81 46.71 -0.92
C SER A 2 27.79 46.84 0.19
N ASN A 3 26.72 47.54 -0.07
CA ASN A 3 25.59 47.74 0.83
C ASN A 3 24.73 46.47 0.77
N SER A 4 25.24 45.35 1.34
CA SER A 4 24.45 44.16 1.55
C SER A 4 23.39 44.46 2.63
N ARG A 5 22.15 44.63 2.25
CA ARG A 5 21.00 44.63 3.17
C ARG A 5 21.05 43.36 4.01
N THR A 6 21.74 43.40 5.15
CA THR A 6 21.68 42.32 6.14
C THR A 6 20.26 42.28 6.66
N LEU A 7 19.54 41.20 6.39
CA LEU A 7 18.23 40.96 6.96
C LEU A 7 18.33 41.10 8.48
N SER A 8 17.39 41.83 9.08
CA SER A 8 17.35 41.99 10.53
C SER A 8 17.23 40.62 11.21
N SER A 9 17.99 40.40 12.32
CA SER A 9 17.87 39.18 13.14
C SER A 9 16.43 38.87 13.51
N PHE A 10 15.60 39.90 13.71
CA PHE A 10 14.16 39.74 13.98
C PHE A 10 13.40 39.17 12.75
N THR A 11 13.65 39.72 11.57
CA THR A 11 13.00 39.23 10.33
C THR A 11 13.33 37.78 10.07
N LEU A 12 14.59 37.36 10.25
CA LEU A 12 15.01 35.96 10.09
C LEU A 12 14.29 35.03 11.08
N ILE A 13 14.22 35.42 12.35
CA ILE A 13 13.50 34.61 13.36
C ILE A 13 12.01 34.44 12.98
N VAL A 14 11.36 35.56 12.61
CA VAL A 14 9.94 35.53 12.21
C VAL A 14 9.75 34.67 10.98
N THR A 15 10.60 34.74 9.96
CA THR A 15 10.52 33.90 8.77
C THR A 15 10.61 32.42 9.11
N PHE A 16 11.56 32.00 9.95
CA PHE A 16 11.70 30.60 10.36
C PHE A 16 10.54 30.15 11.21
N VAL A 17 9.99 31.00 12.07
CA VAL A 17 8.79 30.67 12.87
C VAL A 17 7.57 30.49 11.95
N CYS A 18 7.37 31.38 10.97
CA CYS A 18 6.30 31.24 9.98
C CYS A 18 6.43 29.93 9.17
N LEU A 19 7.65 29.61 8.68
CA LEU A 19 7.91 28.34 8.01
C LEU A 19 7.63 27.15 8.92
N ALA A 20 8.03 27.22 10.20
CA ALA A 20 7.76 26.15 11.15
C ALA A 20 6.26 25.94 11.39
N LEU A 21 5.47 27.03 11.46
CA LEU A 21 4.00 26.91 11.60
C LEU A 21 3.36 26.26 10.37
N ILE A 22 3.81 26.64 9.15
CA ILE A 22 3.37 26.00 7.91
C ILE A 22 3.72 24.49 7.95
N GLY A 23 4.97 24.17 8.31
CA GLY A 23 5.41 22.78 8.39
C GLY A 23 4.60 21.93 9.39
N LEU A 24 4.32 22.48 10.57
CA LEU A 24 3.49 21.80 11.58
C LEU A 24 2.06 21.57 11.07
N ALA A 25 1.49 22.50 10.33
CA ALA A 25 0.16 22.34 9.72
C ALA A 25 0.13 21.23 8.65
N LEU A 26 1.26 20.93 7.99
CA LEU A 26 1.37 19.89 6.99
C LEU A 26 1.62 18.49 7.57
N VAL A 27 2.10 18.37 8.81
CA VAL A 27 2.38 17.05 9.44
C VAL A 27 1.20 16.09 9.40
N PRO A 28 -0.05 16.48 9.73
CA PRO A 28 -1.19 15.57 9.67
C PRO A 28 -1.54 15.08 8.26
N LEU A 29 -1.09 15.80 7.22
CA LEU A 29 -1.33 15.48 5.81
C LEU A 29 -0.30 14.50 5.24
N LEU A 30 0.74 14.16 6.00
CA LEU A 30 1.75 13.20 5.55
C LEU A 30 1.18 11.78 5.59
N PRO A 31 1.33 10.99 4.50
CA PRO A 31 0.84 9.61 4.46
C PRO A 31 1.65 8.73 5.40
N VAL A 32 0.99 8.10 6.37
CA VAL A 32 1.60 7.16 7.33
C VAL A 32 1.23 5.74 6.92
N LYS A 33 2.25 4.90 6.66
CA LYS A 33 2.08 3.53 6.18
C LYS A 33 3.01 2.56 6.91
N LEU A 34 2.67 1.25 6.85
CA LEU A 34 3.53 0.20 7.41
C LEU A 34 4.78 -0.03 6.56
N ALA A 35 4.60 -0.10 5.25
CA ALA A 35 5.64 -0.43 4.28
C ALA A 35 5.55 0.50 3.06
N PRO A 36 6.62 0.60 2.26
CA PRO A 36 6.60 1.37 1.02
C PRO A 36 5.51 0.87 0.08
N SER A 37 4.77 1.77 -0.54
CA SER A 37 3.74 1.43 -1.53
C SER A 37 4.30 1.15 -2.91
N ARG A 38 5.56 1.51 -3.16
CA ARG A 38 6.20 1.34 -4.46
C ARG A 38 6.57 -0.12 -4.69
N VAL A 39 6.10 -0.68 -5.80
CA VAL A 39 6.37 -2.05 -6.23
C VAL A 39 7.05 -2.05 -7.60
N LEU A 40 7.85 -3.09 -7.88
CA LEU A 40 8.39 -3.28 -9.22
C LEU A 40 7.27 -3.67 -10.19
N PRO A 41 7.32 -3.17 -11.43
CA PRO A 41 6.40 -3.61 -12.46
C PRO A 41 6.56 -5.11 -12.74
N GLY A 42 5.48 -5.77 -13.09
CA GLY A 42 5.53 -7.19 -13.38
C GLY A 42 4.26 -7.72 -14.05
N LEU A 43 4.36 -8.92 -14.55
CA LEU A 43 3.26 -9.67 -15.13
C LEU A 43 3.11 -10.98 -14.38
N THR A 44 1.89 -11.36 -14.05
CA THR A 44 1.59 -12.67 -13.47
C THR A 44 0.71 -13.43 -14.43
N ILE A 45 1.16 -14.61 -14.82
CA ILE A 45 0.47 -15.55 -15.70
C ILE A 45 -0.07 -16.68 -14.82
N SER A 46 -1.36 -16.88 -14.78
CA SER A 46 -2.01 -17.93 -14.00
C SER A 46 -2.80 -18.87 -14.90
N PHE A 47 -2.77 -20.16 -14.57
CA PHE A 47 -3.47 -21.21 -15.30
C PHE A 47 -3.96 -22.30 -14.34
N ARG A 48 -4.98 -23.05 -14.77
CA ARG A 48 -5.55 -24.18 -14.01
C ARG A 48 -5.47 -25.45 -14.83
N MET A 49 -5.24 -26.57 -14.15
CA MET A 49 -5.26 -27.92 -14.70
C MET A 49 -5.85 -28.87 -13.65
N PRO A 50 -7.19 -28.86 -13.48
CA PRO A 50 -7.84 -29.62 -12.43
C PRO A 50 -7.51 -31.13 -12.50
N GLY A 51 -7.43 -31.78 -11.35
CA GLY A 51 -7.19 -33.22 -11.24
C GLY A 51 -5.73 -33.65 -11.40
N ASN A 52 -4.79 -32.72 -11.62
CA ASN A 52 -3.38 -33.01 -11.77
C ASN A 52 -2.56 -32.58 -10.56
N SER A 53 -1.51 -33.35 -10.23
CA SER A 53 -0.59 -33.02 -9.16
C SER A 53 0.36 -31.88 -9.56
N SER A 54 0.88 -31.15 -8.56
CA SER A 54 1.86 -30.09 -8.76
C SER A 54 3.09 -30.51 -9.59
N ARG A 55 3.54 -31.78 -9.43
CA ARG A 55 4.68 -32.33 -10.17
C ARG A 55 4.38 -32.50 -11.67
N VAL A 56 3.18 -32.89 -12.02
CA VAL A 56 2.74 -33.01 -13.43
C VAL A 56 2.60 -31.61 -14.04
N ILE A 57 2.00 -30.69 -13.30
CA ILE A 57 1.82 -29.31 -13.73
C ILE A 57 3.16 -28.64 -13.94
N GLU A 58 4.12 -28.86 -13.04
CA GLU A 58 5.48 -28.35 -13.17
C GLU A 58 6.16 -28.83 -14.47
N ALA A 59 6.17 -30.15 -14.69
CA ALA A 59 6.87 -30.74 -15.82
C ALA A 59 6.22 -30.43 -17.18
N GLU A 60 4.89 -30.46 -17.24
CA GLU A 60 4.16 -30.39 -18.51
C GLU A 60 3.71 -28.98 -18.89
N VAL A 61 3.56 -28.07 -17.93
CA VAL A 61 3.03 -26.73 -18.18
C VAL A 61 3.99 -25.65 -17.72
N THR A 62 4.30 -25.59 -16.41
CA THR A 62 5.07 -24.48 -15.81
C THR A 62 6.45 -24.36 -16.45
N SER A 63 7.22 -25.45 -16.50
CA SER A 63 8.58 -25.47 -17.04
C SER A 63 8.63 -25.07 -18.52
N LYS A 64 7.64 -25.48 -19.33
CA LYS A 64 7.54 -25.13 -20.75
C LYS A 64 7.26 -23.61 -20.92
N LEU A 65 6.28 -23.09 -20.17
CA LEU A 65 5.95 -21.67 -20.21
C LEU A 65 7.09 -20.81 -19.67
N GLU A 66 7.71 -21.19 -18.55
CA GLU A 66 8.81 -20.46 -17.92
C GLU A 66 10.01 -20.31 -18.88
N SER A 67 10.41 -21.40 -19.54
CA SER A 67 11.52 -21.39 -20.48
C SER A 67 11.31 -20.46 -21.68
N MET A 68 10.08 -20.31 -22.12
CA MET A 68 9.72 -19.42 -23.23
C MET A 68 9.56 -17.97 -22.75
N LEU A 69 8.94 -17.78 -21.61
CA LEU A 69 8.68 -16.46 -21.01
C LEU A 69 9.97 -15.79 -20.52
N ALA A 70 10.98 -16.55 -20.09
CA ALA A 70 12.28 -16.00 -19.69
C ALA A 70 13.00 -15.22 -20.80
N ARG A 71 12.56 -15.31 -22.05
CA ARG A 71 13.16 -14.62 -23.22
C ARG A 71 12.57 -13.22 -23.45
N VAL A 72 11.49 -12.85 -22.72
CA VAL A 72 10.84 -11.56 -22.88
C VAL A 72 11.77 -10.43 -22.46
N ASN A 73 11.81 -9.37 -23.26
CA ASN A 73 12.69 -8.24 -23.01
C ASN A 73 12.31 -7.49 -21.71
N GLY A 74 13.34 -7.09 -20.94
CA GLY A 74 13.14 -6.32 -19.71
C GLY A 74 12.79 -7.17 -18.49
N ILE A 75 12.82 -8.50 -18.57
CA ILE A 75 12.63 -9.38 -17.39
C ILE A 75 13.91 -9.37 -16.55
N LYS A 76 13.72 -9.18 -15.25
CA LYS A 76 14.75 -9.25 -14.24
C LYS A 76 14.75 -10.59 -13.49
N ASN A 77 13.57 -11.05 -13.10
CA ASN A 77 13.37 -12.33 -12.41
C ASN A 77 12.11 -13.04 -12.92
N VAL A 78 12.18 -14.36 -12.94
CA VAL A 78 11.02 -15.24 -13.17
C VAL A 78 10.81 -16.05 -11.90
N ILE A 79 9.60 -16.02 -11.36
CA ILE A 79 9.22 -16.78 -10.17
C ILE A 79 7.98 -17.60 -10.53
N SER A 80 8.09 -18.91 -10.43
CA SER A 80 6.97 -19.82 -10.73
C SER A 80 6.55 -20.60 -9.50
N THR A 81 5.27 -20.95 -9.46
CA THR A 81 4.67 -21.80 -8.45
C THR A 81 3.73 -22.78 -9.12
N SER A 82 3.86 -24.05 -8.78
CA SER A 82 3.02 -25.15 -9.28
C SER A 82 2.32 -25.81 -8.09
N ASP A 83 1.00 -25.74 -8.07
CA ASP A 83 0.15 -26.30 -7.04
C ASP A 83 -0.70 -27.45 -7.59
N ASN A 84 -1.40 -28.18 -6.73
CA ASN A 84 -2.38 -29.18 -7.17
C ASN A 84 -3.54 -28.47 -7.87
N GLY A 85 -3.72 -28.76 -9.15
CA GLY A 85 -4.79 -28.20 -9.97
C GLY A 85 -4.48 -26.87 -10.67
N GLY A 86 -3.26 -26.32 -10.56
CA GLY A 86 -2.90 -25.10 -11.29
C GLY A 86 -1.50 -24.57 -11.00
N GLY A 87 -1.16 -23.44 -11.57
CA GLY A 87 0.11 -22.78 -11.36
C GLY A 87 0.09 -21.31 -11.72
N SER A 88 1.16 -20.62 -11.34
CA SER A 88 1.38 -19.22 -11.70
C SER A 88 2.84 -18.94 -11.98
N ILE A 89 3.10 -18.03 -12.93
CA ILE A 89 4.43 -17.54 -13.29
C ILE A 89 4.41 -16.03 -13.15
N THR A 90 5.26 -15.49 -12.30
CA THR A 90 5.41 -14.05 -12.10
C THR A 90 6.71 -13.58 -12.72
N LEU A 91 6.60 -12.65 -13.65
CA LEU A 91 7.71 -11.97 -14.31
C LEU A 91 7.92 -10.62 -13.62
N GLU A 92 9.06 -10.44 -12.96
CA GLU A 92 9.47 -9.13 -12.44
C GLU A 92 10.23 -8.39 -13.53
N LEU A 93 9.73 -7.22 -13.90
CA LEU A 93 10.31 -6.39 -14.95
C LEU A 93 11.26 -5.33 -14.36
N ASP A 94 12.14 -4.81 -15.19
CA ASP A 94 12.93 -3.61 -14.87
C ASP A 94 11.98 -2.41 -14.73
N LYS A 95 12.33 -1.45 -13.88
CA LYS A 95 11.53 -0.24 -13.63
C LYS A 95 11.20 0.55 -14.90
N HIS A 96 12.10 0.53 -15.88
CA HIS A 96 11.97 1.27 -17.14
C HIS A 96 11.41 0.41 -18.27
N ALA A 97 11.07 -0.86 -18.00
CA ALA A 97 10.48 -1.73 -19.01
C ALA A 97 9.07 -1.24 -19.40
N ASP A 98 8.80 -1.27 -20.69
CA ASP A 98 7.45 -1.02 -21.19
C ASP A 98 6.58 -2.24 -20.92
N ILE A 99 5.67 -2.10 -19.94
CA ILE A 99 4.79 -3.17 -19.50
C ILE A 99 3.84 -3.60 -20.60
N ASP A 100 3.33 -2.66 -21.40
CA ASP A 100 2.36 -2.97 -22.44
C ASP A 100 3.04 -3.73 -23.58
N ALA A 101 4.28 -3.37 -23.93
CA ALA A 101 5.11 -4.13 -24.87
C ALA A 101 5.43 -5.54 -24.32
N ALA A 102 5.86 -5.66 -23.06
CA ALA A 102 6.12 -6.93 -22.41
C ALA A 102 4.87 -7.82 -22.33
N ARG A 103 3.71 -7.24 -22.00
CA ARG A 103 2.42 -7.95 -21.99
C ARG A 103 2.03 -8.47 -23.37
N PHE A 104 2.25 -7.67 -24.40
CA PHE A 104 1.99 -8.09 -25.80
C PHE A 104 2.91 -9.26 -26.20
N GLU A 105 4.19 -9.18 -25.86
CA GLU A 105 5.17 -10.25 -26.13
C GLU A 105 4.79 -11.53 -25.37
N VAL A 106 4.48 -11.45 -24.07
CA VAL A 106 3.98 -12.56 -23.24
C VAL A 106 2.72 -13.19 -23.85
N SER A 107 1.74 -12.38 -24.25
CA SER A 107 0.51 -12.86 -24.91
C SER A 107 0.81 -13.62 -26.20
N THR A 108 1.79 -13.15 -26.98
CA THR A 108 2.21 -13.79 -28.22
C THR A 108 2.87 -15.13 -27.95
N ILE A 109 3.78 -15.20 -26.95
CA ILE A 109 4.45 -16.42 -26.53
C ILE A 109 3.43 -17.45 -26.01
N ILE A 110 2.49 -17.04 -25.16
CA ILE A 110 1.43 -17.94 -24.67
C ILE A 110 0.65 -18.52 -25.82
N ARG A 111 0.24 -17.71 -26.80
CA ARG A 111 -0.51 -18.17 -27.97
C ARG A 111 0.27 -19.19 -28.80
N GLN A 112 1.57 -18.99 -28.98
CA GLN A 112 2.45 -19.91 -29.71
C GLN A 112 2.67 -21.22 -28.93
N THR A 113 2.79 -21.14 -27.61
CA THR A 113 3.07 -22.32 -26.77
C THR A 113 1.79 -23.11 -26.45
N TRP A 114 0.62 -22.48 -26.54
CA TRP A 114 -0.67 -23.08 -26.20
C TRP A 114 -0.92 -24.43 -26.88
N ALA A 115 -0.62 -24.55 -28.16
CA ALA A 115 -0.79 -25.80 -28.91
C ALA A 115 0.14 -26.95 -28.46
N GLN A 116 1.13 -26.66 -27.63
CA GLN A 116 2.10 -27.63 -27.11
C GLN A 116 1.81 -28.03 -25.65
N LEU A 117 0.79 -27.42 -25.03
CA LEU A 117 0.37 -27.73 -23.68
C LEU A 117 -0.61 -28.92 -23.69
N PRO A 118 -0.69 -29.69 -22.59
CA PRO A 118 -1.60 -30.80 -22.47
C PRO A 118 -3.07 -30.36 -22.54
N ASP A 119 -3.94 -31.28 -22.98
CA ASP A 119 -5.39 -31.09 -22.90
C ASP A 119 -5.84 -30.94 -21.44
N GLY A 120 -6.81 -30.06 -21.19
CA GLY A 120 -7.32 -29.79 -19.85
C GLY A 120 -6.66 -28.65 -19.09
N VAL A 121 -5.62 -28.02 -19.64
CA VAL A 121 -5.10 -26.76 -19.11
C VAL A 121 -6.03 -25.61 -19.49
N SER A 122 -6.36 -24.73 -18.56
CA SER A 122 -7.09 -23.50 -18.88
C SER A 122 -6.19 -22.53 -19.65
N TYR A 123 -6.74 -21.74 -20.58
CA TYR A 123 -5.94 -20.71 -21.25
C TYR A 123 -5.33 -19.76 -20.21
N PRO A 124 -3.98 -19.53 -20.24
CA PRO A 124 -3.29 -18.72 -19.25
C PRO A 124 -3.79 -17.29 -19.23
N GLN A 125 -4.15 -16.80 -18.04
CA GLN A 125 -4.59 -15.42 -17.83
C GLN A 125 -3.42 -14.55 -17.40
N ILE A 126 -3.29 -13.37 -18.04
CA ILE A 126 -2.24 -12.41 -17.75
C ILE A 126 -2.82 -11.29 -16.89
N SER A 127 -2.30 -11.13 -15.69
CA SER A 127 -2.52 -9.96 -14.84
C SER A 127 -1.28 -9.07 -14.83
N THR A 128 -1.49 -7.77 -14.93
CA THR A 128 -0.41 -6.77 -14.99
C THR A 128 -0.30 -6.06 -13.65
N ARG A 129 0.92 -5.90 -13.15
CA ARG A 129 1.25 -5.07 -11.98
C ARG A 129 2.16 -3.94 -12.44
N ARG A 130 1.63 -2.73 -12.53
CA ARG A 130 2.41 -1.54 -12.89
C ARG A 130 3.17 -1.00 -11.68
N SER A 131 4.26 -0.27 -11.91
CA SER A 131 5.03 0.38 -10.83
C SER A 131 4.24 1.49 -10.13
N ASP A 132 3.29 2.07 -10.84
CA ASP A 132 2.31 3.04 -10.37
C ASP A 132 0.97 2.41 -9.97
N ASP A 133 0.79 1.11 -10.20
CA ASP A 133 -0.34 0.38 -9.68
C ASP A 133 -0.30 0.47 -8.16
N LYS A 134 -1.28 1.15 -7.65
CA LYS A 134 -1.58 1.28 -6.23
C LYS A 134 -2.12 -0.05 -5.69
N ALA A 135 -1.41 -1.15 -5.96
CA ALA A 135 -1.71 -2.47 -5.42
C ALA A 135 -1.48 -2.44 -3.91
N SER A 136 -2.23 -1.61 -3.26
CA SER A 136 -2.24 -1.51 -1.82
C SER A 136 -2.81 -2.82 -1.30
N ARG A 137 -2.00 -3.49 -0.49
CA ARG A 137 -2.50 -4.61 0.30
C ARG A 137 -3.58 -4.10 1.25
N PRO A 138 -4.60 -4.91 1.55
CA PRO A 138 -5.55 -4.54 2.57
C PRO A 138 -4.82 -4.14 3.85
N PHE A 139 -5.11 -2.94 4.36
CA PHE A 139 -4.52 -2.49 5.62
C PHE A 139 -5.32 -2.99 6.82
N MET A 140 -6.59 -3.38 6.58
CA MET A 140 -7.48 -3.90 7.59
C MET A 140 -8.37 -5.00 7.01
N THR A 141 -8.56 -6.05 7.79
CA THR A 141 -9.45 -7.18 7.45
C THR A 141 -10.40 -7.42 8.60
N TYR A 142 -11.69 -7.48 8.30
CA TYR A 142 -12.71 -7.96 9.22
C TYR A 142 -13.17 -9.35 8.82
N THR A 143 -13.64 -10.10 9.79
CA THR A 143 -14.43 -11.31 9.58
C THR A 143 -15.84 -11.05 10.06
N LEU A 144 -16.80 -11.39 9.23
CA LEU A 144 -18.22 -11.32 9.54
C LEU A 144 -18.75 -12.75 9.68
N ASN A 145 -19.24 -13.11 10.87
CA ASN A 145 -19.72 -14.43 11.22
C ASN A 145 -21.22 -14.40 11.42
N ALA A 146 -21.93 -15.43 10.97
CA ALA A 146 -23.35 -15.59 11.27
C ALA A 146 -23.79 -17.07 11.19
N PRO A 147 -24.90 -17.45 11.85
CA PRO A 147 -25.53 -18.77 11.71
C PRO A 147 -26.35 -18.86 10.41
N SER A 148 -25.79 -18.36 9.30
CA SER A 148 -26.43 -18.32 7.98
C SER A 148 -25.51 -18.90 6.92
N ASN A 149 -26.03 -19.15 5.72
CA ASN A 149 -25.22 -19.56 4.60
C ASN A 149 -24.24 -18.43 4.21
N PRO A 150 -22.96 -18.73 3.89
CA PRO A 150 -21.95 -17.75 3.51
C PRO A 150 -22.40 -16.73 2.46
N ILE A 151 -23.16 -17.17 1.45
CA ILE A 151 -23.67 -16.26 0.41
C ILE A 151 -24.65 -15.22 0.97
N LEU A 152 -25.48 -15.58 1.94
CA LEU A 152 -26.41 -14.64 2.56
C LEU A 152 -25.67 -13.62 3.43
N ILE A 153 -24.59 -14.06 4.09
CA ILE A 153 -23.73 -13.17 4.87
C ILE A 153 -23.03 -12.18 3.94
N GLN A 154 -22.54 -12.65 2.79
CA GLN A 154 -21.89 -11.81 1.79
C GLN A 154 -22.86 -10.81 1.18
N ASN A 155 -24.04 -11.22 0.78
CA ASN A 155 -25.08 -10.33 0.23
C ASN A 155 -25.44 -9.21 1.25
N TYR A 156 -25.65 -9.61 2.51
CA TYR A 156 -25.89 -8.63 3.57
C TYR A 156 -24.75 -7.61 3.70
N ALA A 157 -23.50 -8.07 3.64
CA ALA A 157 -22.34 -7.20 3.73
C ALA A 157 -22.16 -6.32 2.49
N GLU A 158 -22.49 -6.82 1.28
CA GLU A 158 -22.47 -6.04 0.04
C GLU A 158 -23.52 -4.91 0.03
N GLU A 159 -24.69 -5.16 0.60
CA GLU A 159 -25.77 -4.16 0.63
C GLU A 159 -25.63 -3.15 1.77
N ASN A 160 -25.20 -3.60 2.96
CA ASN A 160 -25.27 -2.78 4.17
C ASN A 160 -23.91 -2.29 4.69
N ILE A 161 -22.81 -3.01 4.44
CA ILE A 161 -21.50 -2.68 5.01
C ILE A 161 -20.60 -2.02 3.96
N LYS A 162 -20.43 -2.68 2.80
CA LYS A 162 -19.53 -2.23 1.74
C LYS A 162 -19.78 -0.79 1.26
N PRO A 163 -21.03 -0.34 1.01
CA PRO A 163 -21.30 1.04 0.57
C PRO A 163 -20.94 2.07 1.63
N VAL A 164 -21.18 1.74 2.91
CA VAL A 164 -20.92 2.66 4.03
C VAL A 164 -19.44 2.86 4.27
N LEU A 165 -18.66 1.78 4.21
CA LEU A 165 -17.20 1.84 4.35
C LEU A 165 -16.53 2.43 3.11
N GLY A 166 -17.06 2.14 1.92
CA GLY A 166 -16.54 2.67 0.66
C GLY A 166 -16.73 4.19 0.48
N GLN A 167 -17.60 4.81 1.27
CA GLN A 167 -17.81 6.27 1.27
C GLN A 167 -16.81 7.01 2.18
N LEU A 168 -16.07 6.32 3.03
CA LEU A 168 -15.07 6.94 3.89
C LEU A 168 -13.93 7.53 3.06
N ALA A 169 -13.58 8.78 3.32
CA ALA A 169 -12.45 9.42 2.65
C ALA A 169 -11.14 8.69 2.96
N GLY A 170 -10.42 8.29 1.92
CA GLY A 170 -9.18 7.52 2.04
C GLY A 170 -9.36 6.01 1.90
N VAL A 171 -10.58 5.49 1.75
CA VAL A 171 -10.82 4.10 1.36
C VAL A 171 -10.77 3.98 -0.17
N TYR A 172 -9.83 3.21 -0.66
CA TYR A 172 -9.71 2.92 -2.10
C TYR A 172 -10.68 1.84 -2.55
N LYS A 173 -10.76 0.73 -1.79
CA LYS A 173 -11.55 -0.45 -2.16
C LYS A 173 -12.00 -1.25 -0.94
N VAL A 174 -13.21 -1.78 -1.01
CA VAL A 174 -13.74 -2.76 -0.06
C VAL A 174 -14.10 -4.03 -0.83
N GLU A 175 -13.51 -5.14 -0.47
CA GLU A 175 -13.71 -6.46 -1.10
C GLU A 175 -14.25 -7.46 -0.09
N LEU A 176 -15.16 -8.29 -0.56
CA LEU A 176 -15.76 -9.38 0.21
C LEU A 176 -15.33 -10.70 -0.40
N ASN A 177 -14.93 -11.65 0.45
CA ASN A 177 -14.50 -12.98 0.04
C ASN A 177 -14.92 -14.01 1.07
N GLY A 178 -15.19 -15.25 0.62
CA GLY A 178 -15.44 -16.39 1.51
C GLY A 178 -16.78 -17.08 1.29
N ALA A 179 -17.69 -16.46 0.50
CA ALA A 179 -18.89 -17.14 0.06
C ALA A 179 -18.62 -17.96 -1.21
N THR A 180 -19.25 -19.09 -1.29
CA THR A 180 -19.30 -19.89 -2.52
C THR A 180 -20.48 -19.41 -3.36
N PRO A 181 -20.31 -19.19 -4.66
CA PRO A 181 -21.42 -18.77 -5.51
C PRO A 181 -22.52 -19.83 -5.54
N MET A 182 -23.73 -19.41 -5.80
CA MET A 182 -24.84 -20.30 -6.06
C MET A 182 -24.81 -20.75 -7.52
N GLU A 183 -25.08 -22.03 -7.76
CA GLU A 183 -25.16 -22.61 -9.10
C GLU A 183 -26.51 -23.29 -9.33
N TRP A 184 -26.88 -23.36 -10.60
CA TRP A 184 -28.05 -24.15 -11.02
C TRP A 184 -27.58 -25.52 -11.44
N GLN A 185 -27.86 -26.55 -10.61
CA GLN A 185 -27.60 -27.94 -10.95
C GLN A 185 -28.77 -28.54 -11.74
N LEU A 186 -28.44 -29.04 -12.92
CA LEU A 186 -29.39 -29.67 -13.83
C LEU A 186 -29.22 -31.18 -13.75
N GLU A 187 -30.09 -31.86 -13.02
CA GLU A 187 -30.11 -33.32 -12.92
C GLU A 187 -31.00 -33.89 -14.03
N TYR A 188 -30.47 -34.73 -14.87
CA TYR A 188 -31.18 -35.35 -15.96
C TYR A 188 -31.13 -36.86 -15.88
N ASP A 189 -32.16 -37.52 -16.47
CA ASP A 189 -32.19 -38.95 -16.70
C ASP A 189 -31.75 -39.24 -18.16
N SER A 190 -30.62 -39.92 -18.30
CA SER A 190 -30.02 -40.22 -19.61
C SER A 190 -30.90 -41.17 -20.46
N GLU A 191 -31.64 -42.09 -19.81
CA GLU A 191 -32.56 -42.98 -20.53
C GLU A 191 -33.78 -42.22 -21.04
N GLN A 192 -34.31 -41.30 -20.23
CA GLN A 192 -35.44 -40.45 -20.63
C GLN A 192 -35.09 -39.58 -21.83
N LEU A 193 -33.93 -38.90 -21.80
CA LEU A 193 -33.47 -38.10 -22.91
C LEU A 193 -33.25 -38.90 -24.19
N SER A 194 -32.62 -40.09 -24.08
CA SER A 194 -32.40 -40.99 -25.21
C SER A 194 -33.71 -41.50 -25.83
N ARG A 195 -34.72 -41.82 -25.04
CA ARG A 195 -36.04 -42.21 -25.53
C ARG A 195 -36.76 -41.13 -26.33
N LEU A 196 -36.48 -39.85 -26.00
CA LEU A 196 -37.04 -38.68 -26.68
C LEU A 196 -36.17 -38.20 -27.84
N GLY A 197 -35.05 -38.86 -28.10
CA GLY A 197 -34.09 -38.45 -29.15
C GLY A 197 -33.39 -37.12 -28.89
N ILE A 198 -33.30 -36.73 -27.62
CA ILE A 198 -32.66 -35.45 -27.20
C ILE A 198 -31.28 -35.77 -26.66
N THR A 199 -30.27 -35.05 -27.12
CA THR A 199 -28.89 -35.12 -26.61
C THR A 199 -28.61 -33.99 -25.60
N LEU A 200 -27.56 -34.17 -24.75
CA LEU A 200 -27.09 -33.08 -23.88
C LEU A 200 -26.67 -31.85 -24.67
N GLY A 201 -26.14 -32.03 -25.88
CA GLY A 201 -25.82 -30.94 -26.78
C GLY A 201 -27.05 -30.11 -27.16
N ASP A 202 -28.18 -30.73 -27.42
CA ASP A 202 -29.43 -30.05 -27.72
C ASP A 202 -29.92 -29.23 -26.54
N VAL A 203 -29.80 -29.77 -25.32
CA VAL A 203 -30.12 -29.04 -24.09
C VAL A 203 -29.25 -27.83 -23.92
N GLN A 204 -27.92 -27.96 -24.11
CA GLN A 204 -26.96 -26.85 -24.01
C GLN A 204 -27.24 -25.77 -25.05
N VAL A 205 -27.53 -26.18 -26.30
CA VAL A 205 -27.89 -25.25 -27.38
C VAL A 205 -29.18 -24.50 -27.05
N ALA A 206 -30.19 -25.18 -26.52
CA ALA A 206 -31.49 -24.60 -26.17
C ALA A 206 -31.32 -23.55 -25.03
N ILE A 207 -30.52 -23.87 -23.98
CA ILE A 207 -30.21 -22.96 -22.90
C ILE A 207 -29.45 -21.73 -23.43
N ASN A 208 -28.38 -21.95 -24.20
CA ASN A 208 -27.60 -20.87 -24.79
C ASN A 208 -28.49 -19.97 -25.66
N ARG A 209 -29.32 -20.56 -26.52
CA ARG A 209 -30.24 -19.83 -27.38
C ARG A 209 -31.25 -18.98 -26.62
N HIS A 210 -31.69 -19.46 -25.45
CA HIS A 210 -32.63 -18.72 -24.60
C HIS A 210 -32.01 -17.49 -23.97
N TYR A 211 -30.72 -17.56 -23.52
CA TYR A 211 -30.01 -16.49 -22.83
C TYR A 211 -29.10 -15.66 -23.75
N GLU A 212 -28.93 -16.05 -25.02
CA GLU A 212 -28.05 -15.37 -25.96
C GLU A 212 -28.67 -14.05 -26.46
N LYS A 213 -27.85 -13.02 -26.49
CA LYS A 213 -28.19 -11.73 -27.12
C LYS A 213 -27.82 -11.78 -28.60
N GLU A 214 -28.80 -12.02 -29.47
CA GLU A 214 -28.57 -12.15 -30.90
C GLU A 214 -28.74 -10.78 -31.59
N PHE A 215 -27.74 -10.36 -32.37
CA PHE A 215 -27.87 -9.21 -33.24
C PHE A 215 -28.64 -9.60 -34.49
N LEU A 216 -29.86 -9.09 -34.64
CA LEU A 216 -30.75 -9.41 -35.77
C LEU A 216 -30.51 -8.54 -36.99
N GLY A 217 -29.70 -7.49 -36.87
CA GLY A 217 -29.38 -6.61 -37.98
C GLY A 217 -29.67 -5.14 -37.72
N ILE A 218 -29.53 -4.35 -38.74
CA ILE A 218 -29.83 -2.93 -38.72
C ILE A 218 -30.99 -2.69 -39.69
N CYS A 219 -32.06 -2.04 -39.24
CA CYS A 219 -33.13 -1.56 -40.13
C CYS A 219 -33.12 -0.04 -40.20
N SER A 220 -33.57 0.50 -41.31
CA SER A 220 -33.75 1.95 -41.52
C SER A 220 -35.23 2.28 -41.42
N ILE A 221 -35.57 3.35 -40.70
CA ILE A 221 -36.89 3.96 -40.71
C ILE A 221 -36.80 5.26 -41.51
N GLU A 222 -37.58 5.34 -42.60
CA GLU A 222 -37.65 6.56 -43.42
C GLU A 222 -38.62 7.55 -42.75
N LYS A 223 -38.10 8.70 -42.34
CA LYS A 223 -38.89 9.79 -41.77
C LYS A 223 -39.24 10.86 -42.81
N GLY A 224 -38.57 10.85 -43.95
CA GLY A 224 -38.75 11.78 -45.05
C GLY A 224 -37.88 11.43 -46.24
N PRO A 225 -37.94 12.20 -47.35
CA PRO A 225 -37.23 11.87 -48.60
C PRO A 225 -35.71 11.73 -48.45
N ASP A 226 -35.09 12.43 -47.48
CA ASP A 226 -33.64 12.43 -47.22
C ASP A 226 -33.28 12.12 -45.77
N ASP A 227 -34.25 11.75 -44.91
CA ASP A 227 -34.03 11.51 -43.47
C ASP A 227 -34.29 10.04 -43.13
N LYS A 228 -33.20 9.29 -42.85
CA LYS A 228 -33.20 7.86 -42.46
C LYS A 228 -32.58 7.67 -41.09
N ASP A 229 -33.37 7.22 -40.14
CA ASP A 229 -32.85 6.73 -38.86
C ASP A 229 -32.45 5.26 -38.98
N TRP A 230 -31.27 4.93 -38.47
CA TRP A 230 -30.77 3.56 -38.38
C TRP A 230 -31.03 2.98 -37.02
N ILE A 231 -31.79 1.90 -36.92
CA ILE A 231 -32.12 1.21 -35.67
C ILE A 231 -31.38 -0.14 -35.66
N ARG A 232 -30.61 -0.34 -34.60
CA ARG A 232 -30.00 -1.64 -34.28
C ARG A 232 -31.03 -2.54 -33.58
N VAL A 233 -31.39 -3.65 -34.22
CA VAL A 233 -32.30 -4.63 -33.64
C VAL A 233 -31.50 -5.71 -32.95
N VAL A 234 -31.74 -5.89 -31.65
CA VAL A 234 -31.07 -6.91 -30.85
C VAL A 234 -32.15 -7.75 -30.18
N ARG A 235 -32.06 -9.07 -30.31
CA ARG A 235 -32.85 -10.02 -29.55
C ARG A 235 -32.20 -10.16 -28.15
N THR A 236 -32.94 -9.86 -27.11
CA THR A 236 -32.53 -10.13 -25.74
C THR A 236 -33.37 -11.23 -25.15
N ALA A 237 -32.79 -12.08 -24.30
CA ALA A 237 -33.54 -13.04 -23.52
C ALA A 237 -34.63 -12.34 -22.69
N THR A 238 -35.78 -12.97 -22.61
CA THR A 238 -36.99 -12.40 -21.98
C THR A 238 -37.00 -12.53 -20.45
N GLY A 239 -36.08 -13.31 -19.86
CA GLY A 239 -35.99 -13.55 -18.42
C GLY A 239 -35.11 -12.54 -17.68
N LYS A 240 -35.29 -12.42 -16.38
CA LYS A 240 -34.33 -11.72 -15.53
C LYS A 240 -33.00 -12.47 -15.57
N GLU A 241 -31.90 -11.80 -15.78
CA GLU A 241 -30.54 -12.38 -15.84
C GLU A 241 -30.18 -13.17 -14.54
N THR A 242 -30.95 -13.04 -13.48
CA THR A 242 -30.74 -13.65 -12.15
C THR A 242 -31.58 -14.89 -11.87
N GLU A 243 -32.60 -15.19 -12.67
CA GLU A 243 -33.48 -16.33 -12.46
C GLU A 243 -33.39 -17.30 -13.64
N PHE A 244 -33.16 -18.60 -13.34
CA PHE A 244 -33.19 -19.65 -14.33
C PHE A 244 -34.63 -20.14 -14.50
N GLU A 245 -35.21 -19.92 -15.67
CA GLU A 245 -36.61 -20.27 -15.99
C GLU A 245 -36.67 -21.50 -16.91
N PRO A 246 -36.61 -22.75 -16.38
CA PRO A 246 -36.57 -23.97 -17.21
C PRO A 246 -37.86 -24.21 -17.99
N ASP A 247 -39.00 -23.70 -17.52
CA ASP A 247 -40.32 -23.77 -18.17
C ASP A 247 -40.43 -22.92 -19.44
N ALA A 248 -39.59 -21.86 -19.54
CA ALA A 248 -39.51 -20.99 -20.70
C ALA A 248 -38.64 -21.58 -21.83
N ILE A 249 -37.76 -22.55 -21.53
CA ILE A 249 -36.83 -23.16 -22.46
C ILE A 249 -37.51 -24.35 -23.18
N LYS A 250 -37.60 -24.27 -24.51
CA LYS A 250 -38.24 -25.23 -25.35
C LYS A 250 -37.23 -26.08 -26.10
N LEU A 251 -37.43 -27.40 -26.09
CA LEU A 251 -36.66 -28.38 -26.85
C LEU A 251 -37.60 -29.12 -27.83
N GLU A 252 -37.07 -29.46 -28.99
CA GLU A 252 -37.76 -30.30 -29.98
C GLU A 252 -37.28 -31.75 -29.83
N THR A 253 -38.21 -32.67 -29.68
CA THR A 253 -37.94 -34.11 -29.62
C THR A 253 -37.68 -34.65 -31.01
N GLY A 254 -37.11 -35.86 -31.11
CA GLY A 254 -36.89 -36.55 -32.40
C GLY A 254 -38.14 -36.74 -33.25
N ASP A 255 -39.32 -36.68 -32.65
CA ASP A 255 -40.62 -36.80 -33.33
C ASP A 255 -41.21 -35.45 -33.76
N GLY A 256 -40.49 -34.33 -33.54
CA GLY A 256 -40.95 -32.97 -33.82
C GLY A 256 -41.91 -32.39 -32.78
N THR A 257 -42.08 -33.02 -31.61
CA THR A 257 -42.88 -32.52 -30.50
C THR A 257 -42.06 -31.54 -29.67
N VAL A 258 -42.66 -30.42 -29.24
CA VAL A 258 -41.98 -29.43 -28.38
C VAL A 258 -42.24 -29.75 -26.92
N VAL A 259 -41.18 -29.92 -26.16
CA VAL A 259 -41.21 -30.19 -24.70
C VAL A 259 -40.44 -29.11 -23.99
N THR A 260 -40.90 -28.70 -22.82
CA THR A 260 -40.20 -27.70 -21.98
C THR A 260 -39.15 -28.38 -21.10
N LEU A 261 -38.06 -27.65 -20.79
CA LEU A 261 -36.89 -28.17 -20.08
C LEU A 261 -37.24 -28.67 -18.66
N ASP A 262 -38.20 -28.05 -17.98
CA ASP A 262 -38.67 -28.41 -16.64
C ASP A 262 -39.22 -29.85 -16.54
N LYS A 263 -39.74 -30.40 -17.65
CA LYS A 263 -40.26 -31.77 -17.74
C LYS A 263 -39.18 -32.83 -17.96
N LEU A 264 -38.02 -32.42 -18.41
CA LEU A 264 -36.90 -33.30 -18.75
C LEU A 264 -35.80 -33.30 -17.69
N ILE A 265 -35.67 -32.23 -16.96
CA ILE A 265 -34.54 -31.97 -16.07
C ILE A 265 -35.05 -31.46 -14.73
N LYS A 266 -34.52 -32.02 -13.64
CA LYS A 266 -34.75 -31.48 -12.31
C LYS A 266 -33.73 -30.38 -12.07
N VAL A 267 -34.21 -29.17 -11.79
CA VAL A 267 -33.39 -28.02 -11.52
C VAL A 267 -33.29 -27.81 -10.01
N LYS A 268 -32.07 -27.69 -9.51
CA LYS A 268 -31.78 -27.38 -8.12
C LYS A 268 -30.92 -26.14 -8.08
N HIS A 269 -31.28 -25.15 -7.28
CA HIS A 269 -30.45 -24.01 -6.97
C HIS A 269 -29.68 -24.29 -5.68
N VAL A 270 -28.40 -24.61 -5.79
CA VAL A 270 -27.57 -25.09 -4.67
C VAL A 270 -26.27 -24.26 -4.63
N GLU A 271 -25.63 -24.28 -3.49
CA GLU A 271 -24.29 -23.74 -3.35
C GLU A 271 -23.29 -24.62 -4.15
N GLU A 272 -22.43 -24.00 -4.97
CA GLU A 272 -21.31 -24.68 -5.63
C GLU A 272 -20.51 -25.44 -4.58
N GLN A 273 -19.98 -26.61 -4.92
CA GLN A 273 -19.19 -27.38 -3.96
C GLN A 273 -17.97 -26.58 -3.51
N PRO A 274 -17.93 -26.13 -2.22
CA PRO A 274 -16.84 -25.30 -1.74
C PRO A 274 -15.55 -26.12 -1.68
N GLN A 275 -14.46 -25.54 -2.18
CA GLN A 275 -13.12 -26.14 -2.08
C GLN A 275 -12.57 -26.04 -0.65
N SER A 276 -13.06 -25.08 0.14
CA SER A 276 -12.67 -24.86 1.52
C SER A 276 -13.80 -24.21 2.31
N TYR A 277 -13.88 -24.55 3.60
CA TYR A 277 -14.80 -23.91 4.54
C TYR A 277 -14.02 -23.04 5.52
N TYR A 278 -14.50 -21.84 5.74
CA TYR A 278 -13.96 -20.96 6.77
C TYR A 278 -15.02 -20.71 7.84
N ARG A 279 -14.71 -21.12 9.07
CA ARG A 279 -15.60 -20.97 10.23
C ARG A 279 -14.87 -20.44 11.45
N ILE A 280 -15.52 -19.55 12.20
CA ILE A 280 -15.07 -19.09 13.50
C ILE A 280 -16.13 -19.46 14.53
N ASN A 281 -15.72 -20.09 15.62
CA ASN A 281 -16.61 -20.57 16.69
C ASN A 281 -17.79 -21.44 16.19
N GLY A 282 -17.58 -22.18 15.09
CA GLY A 282 -18.64 -23.00 14.46
C GLY A 282 -19.59 -22.24 13.55
N LEU A 283 -19.50 -20.92 13.46
CA LEU A 283 -20.29 -20.09 12.55
C LEU A 283 -19.60 -19.94 11.20
N ASN A 284 -20.39 -19.84 10.13
CA ASN A 284 -19.88 -19.51 8.81
C ASN A 284 -19.36 -18.07 8.81
N SER A 285 -18.26 -17.87 8.11
CA SER A 285 -17.53 -16.59 8.15
C SER A 285 -17.15 -16.15 6.75
N ILE A 286 -17.23 -14.84 6.50
CA ILE A 286 -16.69 -14.18 5.31
C ILE A 286 -15.64 -13.17 5.69
N TYR A 287 -14.75 -12.85 4.77
CA TYR A 287 -13.74 -11.82 4.92
C TYR A 287 -14.16 -10.53 4.25
N LEU A 288 -13.91 -9.44 4.93
CA LEU A 288 -14.04 -8.08 4.42
C LEU A 288 -12.65 -7.46 4.39
N TYR A 289 -12.11 -7.19 3.22
CA TYR A 289 -10.82 -6.57 3.00
C TYR A 289 -10.98 -5.10 2.71
N ILE A 290 -10.30 -4.25 3.47
CA ILE A 290 -10.32 -2.80 3.31
C ILE A 290 -8.93 -2.35 2.86
N THR A 291 -8.89 -1.71 1.71
CA THR A 291 -7.70 -1.17 1.09
C THR A 291 -7.74 0.34 1.15
N ALA A 292 -6.68 0.97 1.65
CA ALA A 292 -6.58 2.41 1.75
C ALA A 292 -6.07 3.04 0.44
N GLU A 293 -6.42 4.30 0.18
CA GLU A 293 -5.77 5.12 -0.84
C GLU A 293 -4.29 5.32 -0.53
N GLU A 294 -3.49 5.55 -1.57
CA GLU A 294 -2.04 5.71 -1.43
C GLU A 294 -1.63 6.89 -0.54
N THR A 295 -2.38 7.99 -0.62
CA THR A 295 -2.12 9.21 0.15
C THR A 295 -2.80 9.21 1.52
N ALA A 296 -3.59 8.18 1.84
CA ALA A 296 -4.33 8.14 3.09
C ALA A 296 -3.43 7.91 4.31
N ASN A 297 -3.74 8.60 5.39
CA ASN A 297 -3.20 8.29 6.71
C ASN A 297 -3.93 7.07 7.29
N GLN A 298 -3.27 5.89 7.23
CA GLN A 298 -3.88 4.63 7.66
C GLN A 298 -4.26 4.60 9.13
N LEU A 299 -3.56 5.34 10.01
CA LEU A 299 -3.90 5.40 11.44
C LEU A 299 -5.24 6.11 11.69
N GLU A 300 -5.46 7.24 11.03
CA GLU A 300 -6.70 7.99 11.14
C GLU A 300 -7.85 7.26 10.46
N LEU A 301 -7.60 6.69 9.27
CA LEU A 301 -8.57 5.88 8.54
C LEU A 301 -9.00 4.65 9.34
N SER A 302 -8.08 3.94 9.99
CA SER A 302 -8.41 2.79 10.85
C SER A 302 -9.37 3.18 11.97
N ARG A 303 -9.16 4.35 12.59
CA ARG A 303 -10.07 4.84 13.64
C ARG A 303 -11.47 5.06 13.07
N GLN A 304 -11.58 5.77 11.95
CA GLN A 304 -12.87 6.03 11.30
C GLN A 304 -13.57 4.74 10.86
N VAL A 305 -12.83 3.77 10.32
CA VAL A 305 -13.38 2.46 9.94
C VAL A 305 -13.88 1.70 11.18
N LYS A 306 -13.13 1.68 12.29
CA LYS A 306 -13.53 1.03 13.55
C LYS A 306 -14.78 1.67 14.13
N ASP A 307 -14.84 2.99 14.19
CA ASP A 307 -16.00 3.73 14.69
C ASP A 307 -17.23 3.44 13.83
N ARG A 308 -17.07 3.46 12.51
CA ARG A 308 -18.17 3.18 11.59
C ARG A 308 -18.62 1.73 11.64
N MET A 309 -17.68 0.80 11.77
CA MET A 309 -18.01 -0.62 11.92
C MET A 309 -18.76 -0.90 13.24
N ALA A 310 -18.39 -0.23 14.34
CA ALA A 310 -19.11 -0.34 15.61
C ALA A 310 -20.56 0.16 15.50
N GLU A 311 -20.79 1.26 14.77
CA GLU A 311 -22.15 1.75 14.48
C GLU A 311 -22.97 0.75 13.64
N LEU A 312 -22.33 0.12 12.64
CA LEU A 312 -22.96 -0.89 11.81
C LEU A 312 -23.28 -2.16 12.62
N GLN A 313 -22.35 -2.61 13.47
CA GLN A 313 -22.54 -3.78 14.32
C GLN A 313 -23.76 -3.63 15.25
N ALA A 314 -23.99 -2.45 15.77
CA ALA A 314 -25.18 -2.17 16.60
C ALA A 314 -26.52 -2.31 15.84
N LYS A 315 -26.50 -2.27 14.51
CA LYS A 315 -27.67 -2.36 13.62
C LYS A 315 -27.80 -3.72 12.94
N MET A 316 -26.85 -4.62 13.12
CA MET A 316 -26.85 -5.94 12.50
C MET A 316 -27.95 -6.85 13.08
N PRO A 317 -28.45 -7.80 12.29
CA PRO A 317 -29.38 -8.81 12.76
C PRO A 317 -28.79 -9.63 13.93
N ALA A 318 -29.65 -10.17 14.77
CA ALA A 318 -29.22 -11.05 15.86
C ALA A 318 -28.44 -12.27 15.34
N GLY A 319 -27.31 -12.55 15.96
CA GLY A 319 -26.42 -13.66 15.58
C GLY A 319 -25.32 -13.29 14.60
N TYR A 320 -25.28 -12.05 14.11
CA TYR A 320 -24.12 -11.54 13.35
C TYR A 320 -23.05 -11.02 14.31
N GLU A 321 -21.82 -11.47 14.09
CA GLU A 321 -20.63 -11.06 14.85
C GLU A 321 -19.56 -10.53 13.91
N VAL A 322 -18.90 -9.44 14.30
CA VAL A 322 -17.80 -8.84 13.56
C VAL A 322 -16.52 -8.89 14.39
N HIS A 323 -15.47 -9.40 13.80
CA HIS A 323 -14.16 -9.45 14.43
C HIS A 323 -13.10 -8.82 13.52
N ILE A 324 -12.12 -8.15 14.13
CA ILE A 324 -10.95 -7.66 13.40
C ILE A 324 -10.02 -8.87 13.20
N GLY A 325 -9.83 -9.29 11.96
CA GLY A 325 -8.91 -10.36 11.60
C GLY A 325 -7.46 -9.87 11.48
N TYR A 326 -7.28 -8.68 10.91
CA TYR A 326 -5.98 -8.04 10.75
C TYR A 326 -6.12 -6.53 10.76
N ASP A 327 -5.21 -5.86 11.45
CA ASP A 327 -5.08 -4.41 11.46
C ASP A 327 -3.60 -4.02 11.41
N ALA A 328 -3.16 -3.54 10.25
CA ALA A 328 -1.79 -3.06 10.06
C ALA A 328 -1.45 -1.91 11.01
N THR A 329 -2.46 -1.12 11.41
CA THR A 329 -2.25 0.08 12.23
C THR A 329 -1.87 -0.23 13.68
N GLU A 330 -2.25 -1.39 14.20
CA GLU A 330 -1.79 -1.81 15.54
C GLU A 330 -0.27 -2.02 15.58
N TYR A 331 0.28 -2.59 14.51
CA TYR A 331 1.73 -2.74 14.40
C TYR A 331 2.41 -1.39 14.18
N ILE A 332 1.85 -0.55 13.31
CA ILE A 332 2.34 0.82 13.08
C ILE A 332 2.38 1.60 14.39
N GLN A 333 1.28 1.57 15.16
CA GLN A 333 1.17 2.29 16.43
C GLN A 333 2.22 1.80 17.44
N LYS A 334 2.38 0.49 17.60
CA LYS A 334 3.39 -0.10 18.50
C LYS A 334 4.81 0.31 18.11
N GLU A 335 5.14 0.34 16.83
CA GLU A 335 6.47 0.74 16.36
C GLU A 335 6.68 2.26 16.51
N LEU A 336 5.64 3.07 16.23
CA LEU A 336 5.69 4.51 16.47
C LEU A 336 5.94 4.83 17.96
N ASP A 337 5.22 4.17 18.86
CA ASP A 337 5.40 4.37 20.32
C ASP A 337 6.83 4.03 20.76
N LYS A 338 7.41 2.95 20.22
CA LYS A 338 8.82 2.61 20.48
C LYS A 338 9.76 3.68 19.92
N ILE A 339 9.51 4.17 18.70
CA ILE A 339 10.33 5.21 18.07
C ILE A 339 10.22 6.51 18.88
N TYR A 340 9.01 6.94 19.24
CA TYR A 340 8.80 8.14 20.05
C TYR A 340 9.47 8.05 21.40
N PHE A 341 9.33 6.90 22.08
CA PHE A 341 9.98 6.67 23.38
C PHE A 341 11.52 6.73 23.26
N ARG A 342 12.09 6.00 22.29
CA ARG A 342 13.55 5.98 22.06
C ARG A 342 14.09 7.36 21.66
N THR A 343 13.41 8.03 20.75
CA THR A 343 13.77 9.40 20.30
C THR A 343 13.67 10.38 21.46
N GLY A 344 12.56 10.36 22.19
CA GLY A 344 12.36 11.21 23.37
C GLY A 344 13.44 10.99 24.43
N LEU A 345 13.75 9.71 24.73
CA LEU A 345 14.81 9.37 25.68
C LEU A 345 16.19 9.85 25.20
N THR A 346 16.52 9.66 23.92
CA THR A 346 17.82 10.12 23.36
C THR A 346 17.94 11.63 23.43
N VAL A 347 16.91 12.35 22.99
CA VAL A 347 16.88 13.83 23.05
C VAL A 347 16.95 14.29 24.51
N LEU A 348 16.24 13.65 25.44
CA LEU A 348 16.27 13.98 26.85
C LEU A 348 17.68 13.82 27.45
N ILE A 349 18.33 12.67 27.20
CA ILE A 349 19.70 12.40 27.68
C ILE A 349 20.66 13.46 27.15
N LEU A 350 20.57 13.79 25.86
CA LEU A 350 21.44 14.77 25.21
C LEU A 350 21.20 16.18 25.75
N LEU A 351 19.94 16.60 25.92
CA LEU A 351 19.60 17.90 26.51
C LEU A 351 20.04 17.98 27.97
N LEU A 352 19.91 16.90 28.73
CA LEU A 352 20.40 16.81 30.12
C LEU A 352 21.92 16.94 30.16
N PHE A 353 22.64 16.28 29.27
CA PHE A 353 24.09 16.38 29.16
C PHE A 353 24.54 17.84 28.82
N VAL A 354 23.86 18.45 27.84
CA VAL A 354 24.12 19.88 27.49
C VAL A 354 23.79 20.78 28.68
N ALA A 355 22.69 20.57 29.40
CA ALA A 355 22.32 21.34 30.57
C ALA A 355 23.33 21.20 31.71
N LEU A 356 23.88 20.00 31.95
CA LEU A 356 24.94 19.77 32.94
C LEU A 356 26.24 20.50 32.61
N ILE A 357 26.62 20.50 31.33
CA ILE A 357 27.88 21.18 30.89
C ILE A 357 27.72 22.68 30.91
N THR A 358 26.67 23.19 30.26
CA THR A 358 26.51 24.64 30.03
C THR A 358 25.93 25.36 31.25
N ARG A 359 25.06 24.67 32.03
CA ARG A 359 24.31 25.22 33.18
C ARG A 359 23.57 26.51 32.85
N ASN A 360 23.15 26.69 31.60
CA ASN A 360 22.48 27.87 31.11
C ASN A 360 21.19 27.52 30.41
N LEU A 361 20.05 27.82 31.02
CA LEU A 361 18.73 27.53 30.48
C LEU A 361 18.47 28.24 29.13
N ARG A 362 19.05 29.43 28.91
CA ARG A 362 18.89 30.12 27.62
C ARG A 362 19.59 29.38 26.47
N TYR A 363 20.71 28.75 26.76
CA TYR A 363 21.41 27.88 25.80
C TYR A 363 20.57 26.66 25.46
N LEU A 364 19.99 26.01 26.48
CA LEU A 364 19.12 24.88 26.29
C LEU A 364 17.89 25.26 25.46
N PHE A 365 17.24 26.39 25.78
CA PHE A 365 16.10 26.90 25.03
C PHE A 365 16.42 27.11 23.54
N LEU A 366 17.61 27.68 23.23
CA LEU A 366 18.07 27.87 21.85
C LEU A 366 18.16 26.52 21.12
N ILE A 367 18.75 25.47 21.73
CA ILE A 367 18.89 24.16 21.10
C ILE A 367 17.52 23.55 20.84
N VAL A 368 16.62 23.55 21.85
CA VAL A 368 15.28 22.98 21.71
C VAL A 368 14.49 23.69 20.61
N THR A 369 14.52 25.03 20.60
CA THR A 369 13.84 25.82 19.57
C THR A 369 14.41 25.55 18.18
N SER A 370 15.74 25.47 18.03
CA SER A 370 16.39 25.16 16.76
C SER A 370 16.00 23.77 16.25
N LEU A 371 15.93 22.78 17.14
CA LEU A 371 15.52 21.43 16.82
C LEU A 371 14.06 21.38 16.34
N THR A 372 13.16 22.03 17.08
CA THR A 372 11.73 22.10 16.71
C THR A 372 11.53 22.76 15.36
N ILE A 373 12.21 23.88 15.11
CA ILE A 373 12.15 24.58 13.82
C ILE A 373 12.72 23.71 12.70
N ASN A 374 13.80 22.99 12.95
CA ASN A 374 14.38 22.10 11.94
C ASN A 374 13.38 21.04 11.49
N ILE A 375 12.77 20.30 12.44
CA ILE A 375 11.78 19.27 12.12
C ILE A 375 10.57 19.87 11.39
N ALA A 376 10.06 20.98 11.88
CA ALA A 376 8.90 21.64 11.32
C ALA A 376 9.15 22.12 9.87
N VAL A 377 10.30 22.74 9.62
CA VAL A 377 10.68 23.17 8.25
C VAL A 377 10.93 21.95 7.34
N ALA A 378 11.54 20.88 7.86
CA ALA A 378 11.76 19.66 7.10
C ALA A 378 10.44 19.01 6.67
N ALA A 379 9.39 19.09 7.48
CA ALA A 379 8.07 18.56 7.15
C ALA A 379 7.46 19.20 5.88
N ILE A 380 7.78 20.47 5.59
CA ILE A 380 7.38 21.12 4.33
C ILE A 380 7.96 20.36 3.14
N PHE A 381 9.25 20.02 3.21
CA PHE A 381 9.94 19.31 2.13
C PHE A 381 9.44 17.86 2.03
N TYR A 382 9.11 17.20 3.16
CA TYR A 382 8.51 15.86 3.12
C TYR A 382 7.19 15.87 2.34
N TYR A 383 6.36 16.87 2.56
CA TYR A 383 5.09 17.03 1.85
C TYR A 383 5.31 17.35 0.36
N ILE A 384 6.21 18.28 0.02
CA ILE A 384 6.51 18.68 -1.36
C ILE A 384 7.06 17.50 -2.19
N PHE A 385 7.94 16.69 -1.60
CA PHE A 385 8.54 15.53 -2.28
C PHE A 385 7.69 14.28 -2.20
N GLY A 386 6.51 14.32 -1.55
CA GLY A 386 5.60 13.19 -1.42
C GLY A 386 6.23 12.01 -0.69
N LEU A 387 7.02 12.27 0.36
CA LEU A 387 7.69 11.22 1.12
C LEU A 387 6.69 10.50 2.02
N GLU A 388 6.75 9.17 2.02
CA GLU A 388 5.92 8.33 2.86
C GLU A 388 6.52 8.19 4.26
N MET A 389 5.69 8.43 5.29
CA MET A 389 6.08 8.20 6.67
C MET A 389 5.90 6.72 7.01
N GLN A 390 6.90 5.95 6.71
CA GLN A 390 6.99 4.51 6.99
C GLN A 390 8.04 4.24 8.07
N LEU A 391 8.13 2.99 8.52
CA LEU A 391 9.05 2.58 9.60
C LEU A 391 10.49 3.04 9.35
N TYR A 392 11.00 2.90 8.13
CA TYR A 392 12.38 3.31 7.78
C TYR A 392 12.55 4.82 7.79
N SER A 393 11.61 5.58 7.22
CA SER A 393 11.69 7.06 7.23
C SER A 393 11.61 7.63 8.65
N LEU A 394 10.81 7.05 9.53
CA LEU A 394 10.73 7.44 10.94
C LEU A 394 12.03 7.14 11.71
N ALA A 395 12.67 5.99 11.43
CA ALA A 395 14.01 5.71 11.93
C ALA A 395 15.03 6.73 11.42
N GLY A 396 14.91 7.17 10.15
CA GLY A 396 15.71 8.24 9.56
C GLY A 396 15.56 9.57 10.28
N ILE A 397 14.34 9.97 10.63
CA ILE A 397 14.09 11.16 11.45
C ILE A 397 14.85 11.05 12.77
N THR A 398 14.73 9.91 13.47
CA THR A 398 15.38 9.70 14.77
C THR A 398 16.91 9.84 14.68
N ILE A 399 17.53 9.25 13.66
CA ILE A 399 18.98 9.32 13.45
C ILE A 399 19.39 10.74 13.09
N SER A 400 18.65 11.40 12.20
CA SER A 400 18.97 12.75 11.76
C SER A 400 18.86 13.79 12.88
N LEU A 401 17.96 13.59 13.86
CA LEU A 401 17.84 14.48 15.02
C LEU A 401 19.15 14.62 15.80
N ASN A 402 19.87 13.53 16.02
CA ASN A 402 21.15 13.57 16.70
C ASN A 402 22.18 14.41 15.92
N LEU A 403 22.25 14.19 14.60
CA LEU A 403 23.16 14.95 13.72
C LEU A 403 22.81 16.44 13.63
N VAL A 404 21.52 16.78 13.66
CA VAL A 404 21.03 18.16 13.68
C VAL A 404 21.41 18.89 14.97
N ILE A 405 21.30 18.18 16.11
CA ILE A 405 21.69 18.74 17.42
C ILE A 405 23.19 19.03 17.45
N ASP A 406 24.01 18.12 16.93
CA ASP A 406 25.46 18.32 16.87
C ASP A 406 25.84 19.59 16.05
N ASN A 407 25.21 19.75 14.88
CA ASN A 407 25.43 20.99 14.07
C ASN A 407 25.03 22.24 14.84
N THR A 408 23.91 22.21 15.55
CA THR A 408 23.43 23.36 16.34
C THR A 408 24.36 23.66 17.53
N ILE A 409 24.84 22.64 18.24
CA ILE A 409 25.79 22.81 19.37
C ILE A 409 27.10 23.38 18.91
N VAL A 410 27.71 22.81 17.86
CA VAL A 410 29.00 23.25 17.33
C VAL A 410 28.92 24.70 16.87
N MET A 411 27.87 25.10 16.12
CA MET A 411 27.70 26.49 15.68
C MET A 411 27.47 27.43 16.86
N THR A 412 26.62 27.07 17.81
CA THR A 412 26.32 27.90 18.98
C THR A 412 27.57 28.12 19.83
N ASP A 413 28.33 27.05 20.12
CA ASP A 413 29.55 27.14 20.92
C ASP A 413 30.62 28.01 20.24
N HIS A 414 30.79 27.84 18.91
CA HIS A 414 31.75 28.60 18.15
C HIS A 414 31.39 30.10 18.09
N ILE A 415 30.12 30.45 17.85
CA ILE A 415 29.66 31.83 17.82
C ILE A 415 29.84 32.50 19.19
N LEU A 416 29.53 31.80 20.27
CA LEU A 416 29.69 32.33 21.62
C LEU A 416 31.14 32.53 22.02
N HIS A 417 32.07 31.67 21.62
CA HIS A 417 33.47 31.75 22.01
C HIS A 417 34.32 32.62 21.08
N ARG A 418 34.10 32.51 19.76
CA ARG A 418 34.97 33.18 18.77
C ARG A 418 34.30 34.32 18.01
N ARG A 419 32.99 34.53 18.17
CA ARG A 419 32.19 35.59 17.54
C ARG A 419 32.34 35.67 16.02
N ASN A 420 32.56 34.54 15.34
CA ASN A 420 32.59 34.42 13.90
C ASN A 420 31.88 33.16 13.40
N LEU A 421 31.62 33.09 12.08
CA LEU A 421 30.91 32.00 11.43
C LEU A 421 31.85 30.97 10.79
N LYS A 422 33.16 31.00 11.09
CA LYS A 422 34.12 30.11 10.41
C LYS A 422 33.87 28.61 10.67
N ALA A 423 33.25 28.25 11.80
CA ALA A 423 32.86 26.88 12.07
C ALA A 423 31.86 26.35 11.05
N PHE A 424 31.10 27.23 10.38
CA PHE A 424 30.12 26.79 9.38
C PHE A 424 30.76 25.97 8.27
N VAL A 425 31.95 26.32 7.80
CA VAL A 425 32.67 25.57 6.75
C VAL A 425 32.95 24.12 7.20
N SER A 426 33.35 23.95 8.47
CA SER A 426 33.62 22.62 9.04
C SER A 426 32.31 21.81 9.20
N VAL A 427 31.24 22.46 9.67
CA VAL A 427 29.91 21.84 9.79
C VAL A 427 29.36 21.46 8.41
N LEU A 428 29.50 22.36 7.43
CA LEU A 428 29.11 22.12 6.05
C LEU A 428 29.85 20.92 5.46
N ALA A 429 31.18 20.88 5.61
CA ALA A 429 31.99 19.77 5.09
C ALA A 429 31.57 18.40 5.71
N ALA A 430 31.42 18.38 7.04
CA ALA A 430 30.98 17.15 7.75
C ALA A 430 29.57 16.70 7.30
N THR A 431 28.65 17.64 7.19
CA THR A 431 27.28 17.36 6.77
C THR A 431 27.20 16.90 5.31
N LEU A 432 27.97 17.54 4.41
CA LEU A 432 28.05 17.12 3.00
C LEU A 432 28.66 15.71 2.85
N THR A 433 29.64 15.36 3.68
CA THR A 433 30.20 13.99 3.70
C THR A 433 29.14 12.98 4.09
N THR A 434 28.32 13.28 5.11
CA THR A 434 27.22 12.39 5.52
C THR A 434 26.14 12.30 4.45
N ILE A 435 25.76 13.42 3.84
CA ILE A 435 24.80 13.45 2.71
C ILE A 435 25.36 12.61 1.55
N GLY A 436 26.65 12.79 1.19
CA GLY A 436 27.31 12.03 0.13
C GLY A 436 27.29 10.52 0.37
N ALA A 437 27.50 10.09 1.63
CA ALA A 437 27.39 8.69 2.00
C ALA A 437 25.96 8.13 1.83
N LEU A 438 24.92 8.94 2.11
CA LEU A 438 23.54 8.53 1.96
C LEU A 438 23.07 8.51 0.50
N VAL A 439 23.68 9.31 -0.36
CA VAL A 439 23.37 9.33 -1.81
C VAL A 439 23.65 7.98 -2.45
N ILE A 440 24.56 7.17 -1.89
CA ILE A 440 24.85 5.82 -2.40
C ILE A 440 23.60 4.92 -2.41
N ILE A 441 22.63 5.17 -1.52
CA ILE A 441 21.38 4.42 -1.43
C ILE A 441 20.58 4.48 -2.75
N PHE A 442 20.65 5.61 -3.47
CA PHE A 442 19.95 5.78 -4.74
C PHE A 442 20.58 4.99 -5.91
N PHE A 443 21.80 4.46 -5.71
CA PHE A 443 22.52 3.64 -6.66
C PHE A 443 22.52 2.15 -6.29
N LEU A 444 21.86 1.77 -5.17
CA LEU A 444 21.71 0.37 -4.77
C LEU A 444 20.74 -0.37 -5.69
N ASP A 445 20.74 -1.69 -5.57
CA ASP A 445 19.79 -2.55 -6.27
C ASP A 445 18.35 -2.09 -6.00
N GLU A 446 17.51 -2.21 -7.00
CA GLU A 446 16.20 -1.57 -7.06
C GLU A 446 15.28 -1.96 -5.89
N LYS A 447 15.27 -3.24 -5.48
CA LYS A 447 14.49 -3.72 -4.31
C LYS A 447 14.94 -3.05 -3.00
N ILE A 448 16.25 -2.90 -2.81
CA ILE A 448 16.82 -2.27 -1.62
C ILE A 448 16.55 -0.76 -1.67
N ARG A 449 16.74 -0.15 -2.83
CA ARG A 449 16.49 1.27 -3.04
C ARG A 449 15.06 1.66 -2.74
N LEU A 450 14.05 0.91 -3.24
CA LEU A 450 12.64 1.17 -2.98
C LEU A 450 12.29 1.23 -1.47
N ASN A 451 12.96 0.40 -0.68
CA ASN A 451 12.75 0.36 0.77
C ASN A 451 13.48 1.50 1.52
N LEU A 452 14.66 1.89 1.06
CA LEU A 452 15.54 2.81 1.79
C LEU A 452 15.58 4.24 1.24
N GLN A 453 15.00 4.51 0.06
CA GLN A 453 15.07 5.83 -0.55
C GLN A 453 14.41 6.92 0.30
N ASP A 454 13.26 6.64 0.92
CA ASP A 454 12.56 7.60 1.76
C ASP A 454 13.33 7.84 3.07
N PHE A 455 13.95 6.79 3.63
CA PHE A 455 14.90 6.94 4.74
C PHE A 455 16.04 7.89 4.38
N ALA A 456 16.71 7.66 3.25
CA ALA A 456 17.82 8.51 2.81
C ALA A 456 17.36 9.96 2.54
N ALA A 457 16.24 10.11 1.84
CA ALA A 457 15.68 11.43 1.52
C ALA A 457 15.34 12.23 2.78
N VAL A 458 14.69 11.60 3.76
CA VAL A 458 14.36 12.21 5.05
C VAL A 458 15.61 12.69 5.80
N VAL A 459 16.64 11.86 5.88
CA VAL A 459 17.89 12.24 6.56
C VAL A 459 18.61 13.37 5.82
N ILE A 460 18.70 13.29 4.49
CA ILE A 460 19.31 14.32 3.64
C ILE A 460 18.60 15.66 3.81
N ILE A 461 17.27 15.67 3.78
CA ILE A 461 16.45 16.88 3.97
C ILE A 461 16.69 17.47 5.36
N ASN A 462 16.64 16.65 6.42
CA ASN A 462 16.90 17.13 7.78
C ASN A 462 18.28 17.75 7.93
N LEU A 463 19.30 17.13 7.36
CA LEU A 463 20.66 17.65 7.37
C LEU A 463 20.79 18.94 6.55
N ALA A 464 20.19 19.01 5.37
CA ALA A 464 20.19 20.21 4.56
C ALA A 464 19.48 21.37 5.29
N VAL A 465 18.29 21.14 5.84
CA VAL A 465 17.58 22.15 6.64
C VAL A 465 18.40 22.58 7.85
N SER A 466 19.10 21.64 8.51
CA SER A 466 19.94 21.95 9.67
C SER A 466 21.07 22.93 9.36
N LEU A 467 21.65 22.87 8.15
CA LEU A 467 22.64 23.82 7.71
C LEU A 467 22.06 25.26 7.60
N PHE A 468 20.84 25.37 7.04
CA PHE A 468 20.16 26.67 6.97
C PHE A 468 19.78 27.20 8.35
N VAL A 469 19.28 26.35 9.23
CA VAL A 469 18.97 26.71 10.62
C VAL A 469 20.24 27.13 11.36
N ALA A 470 21.34 26.39 11.22
CA ALA A 470 22.62 26.68 11.87
C ALA A 470 23.25 27.97 11.36
N LEU A 471 23.09 28.29 10.07
CA LEU A 471 23.69 29.47 9.45
C LEU A 471 22.88 30.74 9.70
N PHE A 472 21.56 30.70 9.67
CA PHE A 472 20.70 31.89 9.71
C PHE A 472 19.94 32.04 11.03
N PHE A 473 19.31 30.97 11.51
CA PHE A 473 18.44 31.01 12.69
C PHE A 473 19.27 31.08 13.98
N VAL A 474 20.25 30.20 14.14
CA VAL A 474 21.07 30.11 15.37
C VAL A 474 21.78 31.42 15.67
N PRO A 475 22.49 32.09 14.72
CA PRO A 475 23.13 33.38 14.98
C PRO A 475 22.12 34.49 15.34
N SER A 476 20.98 34.53 14.63
CA SER A 476 19.93 35.53 14.87
C SER A 476 19.31 35.38 16.25
N MET A 477 19.15 34.14 16.72
CA MET A 477 18.61 33.83 18.03
C MET A 477 19.59 34.13 19.16
N ILE A 478 20.90 33.86 18.95
CA ILE A 478 21.98 34.23 19.91
C ILE A 478 22.01 35.73 20.13
N ASP A 479 21.88 36.51 19.05
CA ASP A 479 21.88 37.97 19.10
C ASP A 479 20.72 38.52 19.94
N LYS A 480 19.54 37.92 19.86
CA LYS A 480 18.33 38.32 20.60
C LYS A 480 18.32 37.88 22.07
N ILE A 481 18.74 36.63 22.34
CA ILE A 481 18.66 36.03 23.68
C ILE A 481 19.74 36.62 24.64
N LYS A 482 20.73 37.39 24.15
CA LYS A 482 21.83 37.91 24.92
C LYS A 482 22.43 36.86 25.85
N LEU A 483 23.04 35.86 25.25
CA LEU A 483 23.76 34.81 25.97
C LEU A 483 25.04 35.41 26.55
N GLU A 484 24.93 36.09 27.72
CA GLU A 484 26.09 36.65 28.41
C GLU A 484 26.99 35.53 28.93
N LYS A 485 28.33 35.72 28.74
CA LYS A 485 29.33 34.90 29.42
C LYS A 485 29.15 35.10 30.94
N LYS A 486 28.58 34.13 31.66
CA LYS A 486 28.81 34.11 33.11
C LYS A 486 30.29 34.02 33.33
N LYS A 487 30.89 35.08 33.90
CA LYS A 487 32.26 35.05 34.41
C LYS A 487 32.36 33.86 35.36
N THR A 488 32.96 32.78 34.90
CA THR A 488 33.17 31.58 35.73
C THR A 488 34.10 31.96 36.88
N LYS A 489 33.54 32.06 38.05
CA LYS A 489 34.34 32.22 39.30
C LYS A 489 35.38 31.08 39.33
N LYS A 490 36.62 31.46 39.70
CA LYS A 490 37.86 30.66 39.74
C LYS A 490 37.76 29.30 40.50
N HIS A 491 36.62 29.02 41.15
CA HIS A 491 36.37 27.81 41.99
C HIS A 491 36.12 26.53 41.18
N ARG A 492 35.79 26.61 39.86
CA ARG A 492 35.46 25.46 39.04
C ARG A 492 36.66 24.65 38.55
N ARG A 493 37.85 25.30 38.58
CA ARG A 493 39.11 24.67 38.13
C ARG A 493 39.62 23.57 39.08
N THR A 494 39.15 23.54 40.33
CA THR A 494 39.57 22.57 41.38
C THR A 494 38.83 21.26 41.27
N TRP A 495 37.53 21.25 40.95
CA TRP A 495 36.75 20.01 40.87
C TRP A 495 37.05 19.22 39.57
N MET A 496 37.19 19.89 38.42
CA MET A 496 37.61 19.20 37.18
C MET A 496 39.05 18.67 37.28
N LYS A 497 39.94 19.35 37.97
CA LYS A 497 41.30 18.85 38.23
C LYS A 497 41.24 17.61 39.14
N ARG A 498 40.36 17.57 40.12
CA ARG A 498 40.17 16.39 40.99
C ARG A 498 39.60 15.22 40.21
N PHE A 499 38.60 15.44 39.31
CA PHE A 499 38.02 14.39 38.48
C PHE A 499 39.03 13.88 37.46
N ALA A 500 39.79 14.76 36.78
CA ALA A 500 40.85 14.35 35.87
C ALA A 500 41.97 13.56 36.56
N VAL A 501 42.34 13.91 37.76
CA VAL A 501 43.33 13.16 38.56
C VAL A 501 42.79 11.82 39.03
N TYR A 502 41.48 11.73 39.31
CA TYR A 502 40.85 10.44 39.68
C TYR A 502 40.76 9.50 38.46
N PHE A 503 40.43 10.04 37.29
CA PHE A 503 40.35 9.30 36.02
C PHE A 503 41.73 8.82 35.55
N THR A 504 42.78 9.68 35.67
CA THR A 504 44.15 9.27 35.34
C THR A 504 44.67 8.22 36.30
N ARG A 505 44.35 8.29 37.59
CA ARG A 505 44.71 7.24 38.55
C ARG A 505 44.00 5.92 38.31
N PHE A 506 42.74 5.99 37.90
CA PHE A 506 41.98 4.79 37.48
C PHE A 506 42.55 4.11 36.25
N TYR A 507 43.03 4.91 35.26
CA TYR A 507 43.61 4.42 34.00
C TYR A 507 45.07 3.93 34.18
N GLN A 508 45.80 4.40 35.19
CA GLN A 508 47.15 3.94 35.48
C GLN A 508 47.19 2.74 36.45
N GLY A 509 46.07 2.33 37.00
CA GLY A 509 45.92 1.18 37.86
C GLY A 509 45.38 -0.08 37.16
N PHE A 510 45.17 0.03 35.85
CA PHE A 510 44.87 -1.08 34.93
C PHE A 510 46.07 -1.32 34.03
#